data_ea3b894007592d3cbe833bd5db02e196
#
_entry.id   ea3b894007592d3cbe833bd5db02e196
#
_cell.length_a   1.000
_cell.length_b   1.000
_cell.length_c   1.000
_cell.angle_alpha   90.00
_cell.angle_beta   90.00
_cell.angle_gamma   90.00
#
_symmetry.space_group_name_H-M   'P 1'
#
loop_
_entity.id
_entity.type
_entity.pdbx_description
1 polymer ?
#
loop_
_entity_poly.entity_id
_entity_poly.type
_entity_poly.pdbx_seq_one_letter_code
_entity_poly.pdbx_strand_id
1 'polypeptide(L)'
;MNKKLLRIILTAILLAGAWLVEHYAGLAMWQVLLVYLIPYLLIGYDVLSEAVEGIMDLDPFDEDFLMALATIGALLIGFLPGAEPQFVEAVFVMLFFQLGELFEDYAEDKARDSITELMDIRPDTANIERNGRIEAVSPEEVSVGDIVTVKPGEKIPLDGTILEGTSSLNTVALTGESLPRDVQEGDAVISGCVNLSGVLRLRVDKSYSQSTAAKIIQLVEDAGNNKSRSESFIRRFARVYTPIVVISALALALIPPFFYDSYAPAFATWLYRALTFLVVSCPCALVISIPLTFFAGIGGASHKGILIKGGNYMDALARLKTIVFDKTGTLTHGTFEVEAVHPDNCSEQELLHLAAHVERYSSHPIALALRQAYPHEADNCSIEDVHETAGQGVSAMVNGRVVSVGNDKMMKTLGLSIPVCSRCKNHVGTIVHVAINGVYAGHILISDKLKADAREAISSLKTLGVTRTVMLTGDKKDAARQVAAETGVTDYHAELLPADKVARVEQLLSDKNENGTLAFVGDGINDAPVLARADVGIAMGALGSDAAIEAADVILMDDKPSKISLAIRLSRRTIFIAKENAWFAISIKVAVLLLATCGFASMGLAVFADVGVMVLAVLNAMRAR
;
A
#
# COMPACT_ATOMS: atom_id res chain seq x y z
N MET A 1 26.42 -2.02 19.83
CA MET A 1 27.39 -2.06 18.72
C MET A 1 27.20 -3.41 18.02
N ASN A 2 26.86 -3.42 16.75
CA ASN A 2 26.50 -4.64 16.01
C ASN A 2 27.70 -5.59 15.96
N LYS A 3 27.51 -6.90 16.20
CA LYS A 3 28.59 -7.91 16.19
C LYS A 3 29.34 -7.92 14.84
N LYS A 4 28.62 -7.72 13.72
CA LYS A 4 29.22 -7.58 12.38
C LYS A 4 30.20 -6.39 12.32
N LEU A 5 29.82 -5.20 12.82
CA LEU A 5 30.70 -4.02 12.83
C LEU A 5 31.98 -4.24 13.63
N LEU A 6 31.90 -4.92 14.79
CA LEU A 6 33.08 -5.24 15.60
C LEU A 6 34.05 -6.17 14.84
N ARG A 7 33.51 -7.18 14.13
CA ARG A 7 34.30 -8.11 13.29
C ARG A 7 35.02 -7.36 12.16
N ILE A 8 34.32 -6.46 11.46
CA ILE A 8 34.89 -5.63 10.38
C ILE A 8 36.07 -4.80 10.93
N ILE A 9 35.90 -4.09 12.05
CA ILE A 9 36.94 -3.27 12.65
C ILE A 9 38.14 -4.15 13.06
N LEU A 10 37.88 -5.27 13.73
CA LEU A 10 38.95 -6.18 14.17
C LEU A 10 39.73 -6.75 12.99
N THR A 11 39.02 -7.15 11.92
CA THR A 11 39.65 -7.65 10.70
C THR A 11 40.48 -6.58 9.99
N ALA A 12 40.04 -5.33 9.95
CA ALA A 12 40.81 -4.23 9.38
C ALA A 12 42.13 -4.00 10.14
N ILE A 13 42.10 -4.10 11.49
CA ILE A 13 43.31 -3.99 12.34
C ILE A 13 44.23 -5.17 12.06
N LEU A 14 43.69 -6.40 12.02
CA LEU A 14 44.47 -7.62 11.75
C LEU A 14 45.07 -7.60 10.34
N LEU A 15 44.35 -7.10 9.33
CA LEU A 15 44.86 -6.94 7.97
C LEU A 15 46.02 -5.97 7.89
N ALA A 16 45.92 -4.81 8.58
CA ALA A 16 47.01 -3.87 8.68
C ALA A 16 48.23 -4.49 9.40
N GLY A 17 47.99 -5.27 10.45
CA GLY A 17 49.03 -6.03 11.16
C GLY A 17 49.71 -7.10 10.28
N ALA A 18 48.90 -7.85 9.50
CA ALA A 18 49.39 -8.86 8.58
C ALA A 18 50.27 -8.25 7.48
N TRP A 19 49.86 -7.11 6.94
CA TRP A 19 50.64 -6.33 5.95
C TRP A 19 51.99 -5.86 6.52
N LEU A 20 52.03 -5.38 7.77
CA LEU A 20 53.28 -5.01 8.44
C LEU A 20 54.20 -6.20 8.64
N VAL A 21 53.65 -7.34 9.06
CA VAL A 21 54.40 -8.60 9.26
C VAL A 21 55.00 -9.09 7.94
N GLU A 22 54.24 -9.06 6.85
CA GLU A 22 54.71 -9.41 5.50
C GLU A 22 55.89 -8.54 5.09
N HIS A 23 55.78 -7.24 5.33
CA HIS A 23 56.80 -6.25 4.87
C HIS A 23 58.11 -6.30 5.65
N TYR A 24 58.05 -6.60 6.95
CA TYR A 24 59.23 -6.54 7.84
C TYR A 24 59.81 -7.86 8.28
N ALA A 25 59.04 -8.95 8.20
CA ALA A 25 59.49 -10.22 8.82
C ALA A 25 60.20 -11.19 7.84
N GLY A 26 60.25 -10.91 6.53
CA GLY A 26 60.94 -11.73 5.53
C GLY A 26 60.47 -13.21 5.52
N LEU A 27 59.17 -13.45 5.71
CA LEU A 27 58.55 -14.77 5.81
C LEU A 27 58.52 -15.50 4.47
N ALA A 28 58.55 -16.84 4.52
CA ALA A 28 58.26 -17.64 3.34
C ALA A 28 56.78 -17.51 2.96
N MET A 29 56.46 -17.63 1.66
CA MET A 29 55.11 -17.41 1.09
C MET A 29 54.00 -18.19 1.84
N TRP A 30 54.23 -19.45 2.20
CA TRP A 30 53.26 -20.25 2.96
C TRP A 30 53.01 -19.72 4.39
N GLN A 31 54.03 -19.07 5.01
CA GLN A 31 53.90 -18.44 6.33
C GLN A 31 53.10 -17.13 6.20
N VAL A 32 53.29 -16.37 5.13
CA VAL A 32 52.51 -15.18 4.81
C VAL A 32 51.03 -15.56 4.61
N LEU A 33 50.76 -16.65 3.88
CA LEU A 33 49.37 -17.17 3.72
C LEU A 33 48.74 -17.47 5.10
N LEU A 34 49.46 -18.11 6.03
CA LEU A 34 48.93 -18.41 7.37
C LEU A 34 48.59 -17.14 8.16
N VAL A 35 49.37 -16.07 8.00
CA VAL A 35 49.13 -14.80 8.66
C VAL A 35 47.86 -14.14 8.12
N TYR A 36 47.63 -14.15 6.78
CA TYR A 36 46.44 -13.60 6.18
C TYR A 36 45.20 -14.49 6.33
N LEU A 37 45.36 -15.78 6.55
CA LEU A 37 44.27 -16.71 6.78
C LEU A 37 43.48 -16.39 8.06
N ILE A 38 44.12 -15.76 9.06
CA ILE A 38 43.48 -15.38 10.32
C ILE A 38 42.40 -14.29 10.06
N PRO A 39 42.74 -13.11 9.52
CA PRO A 39 41.74 -12.10 9.21
C PRO A 39 40.74 -12.57 8.14
N TYR A 40 41.17 -13.39 7.18
CA TYR A 40 40.28 -13.93 6.15
C TYR A 40 39.19 -14.84 6.74
N LEU A 41 39.53 -15.80 7.58
CA LEU A 41 38.54 -16.68 8.25
C LEU A 41 37.67 -15.93 9.24
N LEU A 42 38.22 -14.92 9.92
CA LEU A 42 37.45 -14.11 10.88
C LEU A 42 36.32 -13.34 10.16
N ILE A 43 36.60 -12.74 9.02
CA ILE A 43 35.61 -11.94 8.28
C ILE A 43 34.73 -12.79 7.36
N GLY A 44 35.30 -13.83 6.76
CA GLY A 44 34.66 -14.65 5.74
C GLY A 44 33.87 -15.85 6.27
N TYR A 45 33.82 -16.08 7.59
CA TYR A 45 33.20 -17.28 8.16
C TYR A 45 31.75 -17.46 7.70
N ASP A 46 30.94 -16.39 7.69
CA ASP A 46 29.53 -16.44 7.30
C ASP A 46 29.40 -16.74 5.80
N VAL A 47 30.11 -15.99 4.95
CA VAL A 47 30.13 -16.18 3.50
C VAL A 47 30.59 -17.61 3.08
N LEU A 48 31.62 -18.12 3.75
CA LEU A 48 32.11 -19.48 3.49
C LEU A 48 31.11 -20.55 3.95
N SER A 49 30.41 -20.32 5.06
CA SER A 49 29.37 -21.22 5.56
C SER A 49 28.17 -21.26 4.62
N GLU A 50 27.68 -20.10 4.19
CA GLU A 50 26.54 -19.96 3.27
C GLU A 50 26.86 -20.52 1.90
N ALA A 51 28.09 -20.30 1.38
CA ALA A 51 28.55 -20.92 0.14
C ALA A 51 28.57 -22.47 0.21
N VAL A 52 28.94 -23.05 1.36
CA VAL A 52 28.89 -24.51 1.55
C VAL A 52 27.45 -25.01 1.65
N GLU A 53 26.58 -24.31 2.35
CA GLU A 53 25.15 -24.64 2.45
C GLU A 53 24.49 -24.58 1.07
N GLY A 54 24.74 -23.54 0.26
CA GLY A 54 24.24 -23.41 -1.13
C GLY A 54 24.66 -24.58 -2.03
N ILE A 55 25.88 -25.07 -1.87
CA ILE A 55 26.34 -26.29 -2.60
C ILE A 55 25.55 -27.52 -2.14
N MET A 56 25.29 -27.66 -0.83
CA MET A 56 24.54 -28.80 -0.28
C MET A 56 23.07 -28.79 -0.70
N ASP A 57 22.47 -27.60 -0.84
CA ASP A 57 21.07 -27.41 -1.25
C ASP A 57 20.86 -27.44 -2.77
N LEU A 58 21.89 -27.75 -3.55
CA LEU A 58 21.87 -27.79 -5.02
C LEU A 58 21.51 -26.45 -5.70
N ASP A 59 21.75 -25.34 -5.02
CA ASP A 59 21.69 -23.99 -5.60
C ASP A 59 23.05 -23.25 -5.45
N PRO A 60 24.13 -23.75 -6.06
CA PRO A 60 25.50 -23.32 -5.81
C PRO A 60 25.88 -22.01 -6.50
N PHE A 61 24.95 -21.32 -7.15
CA PHE A 61 25.25 -20.13 -7.94
C PHE A 61 24.71 -18.84 -7.29
N ASP A 62 24.85 -18.74 -5.98
CA ASP A 62 24.58 -17.52 -5.21
C ASP A 62 25.81 -16.58 -5.17
N GLU A 63 25.64 -15.43 -4.57
CA GLU A 63 26.70 -14.41 -4.45
C GLU A 63 27.80 -14.84 -3.49
N ASP A 64 27.48 -15.55 -2.42
CA ASP A 64 28.44 -16.04 -1.43
C ASP A 64 29.38 -17.07 -2.02
N PHE A 65 28.87 -17.98 -2.85
CA PHE A 65 29.69 -18.93 -3.60
C PHE A 65 30.66 -18.22 -4.55
N LEU A 66 30.19 -17.21 -5.29
CA LEU A 66 31.06 -16.46 -6.20
C LEU A 66 32.17 -15.72 -5.44
N MET A 67 31.84 -15.12 -4.32
CA MET A 67 32.79 -14.41 -3.44
C MET A 67 33.80 -15.37 -2.80
N ALA A 68 33.32 -16.50 -2.27
CA ALA A 68 34.18 -17.55 -1.71
C ALA A 68 35.15 -18.11 -2.76
N LEU A 69 34.64 -18.46 -3.95
CA LEU A 69 35.46 -18.98 -5.06
C LEU A 69 36.54 -17.99 -5.50
N ALA A 70 36.18 -16.71 -5.65
CA ALA A 70 37.10 -15.68 -6.11
C ALA A 70 38.17 -15.36 -5.06
N THR A 71 37.82 -15.26 -3.78
CA THR A 71 38.75 -14.91 -2.71
C THR A 71 39.66 -16.09 -2.34
N ILE A 72 39.16 -17.35 -2.34
CA ILE A 72 40.00 -18.55 -2.22
C ILE A 72 40.96 -18.64 -3.41
N GLY A 73 40.47 -18.38 -4.63
CA GLY A 73 41.32 -18.31 -5.82
C GLY A 73 42.44 -17.27 -5.70
N ALA A 74 42.13 -16.09 -5.18
CA ALA A 74 43.11 -15.02 -4.92
C ALA A 74 44.17 -15.43 -3.86
N LEU A 75 43.78 -16.15 -2.81
CA LEU A 75 44.73 -16.70 -1.83
C LEU A 75 45.67 -17.75 -2.44
N LEU A 76 45.20 -18.52 -3.39
CA LEU A 76 45.97 -19.65 -3.98
C LEU A 76 46.77 -19.26 -5.23
N ILE A 77 46.41 -18.17 -5.90
CA ILE A 77 47.01 -17.79 -7.17
C ILE A 77 48.54 -17.58 -7.10
N GLY A 78 49.03 -17.04 -5.96
CA GLY A 78 50.43 -16.78 -5.74
C GLY A 78 51.33 -18.02 -5.80
N PHE A 79 50.78 -19.25 -5.64
CA PHE A 79 51.52 -20.50 -5.76
C PHE A 79 51.67 -20.95 -7.19
N LEU A 80 51.08 -20.26 -8.16
CA LEU A 80 51.26 -20.56 -9.59
C LEU A 80 52.56 -19.96 -10.12
N PRO A 81 53.24 -20.62 -11.07
CA PRO A 81 54.46 -20.11 -11.66
C PRO A 81 54.27 -18.74 -12.34
N GLY A 82 55.00 -17.73 -11.88
CA GLY A 82 54.96 -16.38 -12.45
C GLY A 82 53.78 -15.51 -11.96
N ALA A 83 53.06 -15.96 -10.96
CA ALA A 83 52.00 -15.15 -10.31
C ALA A 83 52.53 -14.34 -9.14
N GLU A 84 51.95 -13.17 -8.91
CA GLU A 84 52.14 -12.39 -7.70
C GLU A 84 51.11 -12.80 -6.64
N PRO A 85 51.50 -12.87 -5.34
CA PRO A 85 50.57 -13.17 -4.25
C PRO A 85 49.51 -12.07 -4.11
N GLN A 86 48.25 -12.47 -3.95
CA GLN A 86 47.10 -11.55 -3.82
C GLN A 86 46.43 -11.70 -2.43
N PHE A 87 47.20 -11.98 -1.36
CA PHE A 87 46.66 -12.23 -0.04
C PHE A 87 45.94 -11.05 0.56
N VAL A 88 46.54 -9.84 0.42
CA VAL A 88 45.93 -8.56 0.87
C VAL A 88 44.59 -8.35 0.19
N GLU A 89 44.55 -8.52 -1.15
CA GLU A 89 43.34 -8.33 -1.93
C GLU A 89 42.23 -9.32 -1.55
N ALA A 90 42.54 -10.57 -1.28
CA ALA A 90 41.55 -11.56 -0.88
C ALA A 90 40.83 -11.16 0.44
N VAL A 91 41.60 -10.73 1.45
CA VAL A 91 41.01 -10.26 2.72
C VAL A 91 40.28 -8.93 2.53
N PHE A 92 40.83 -8.02 1.73
CA PHE A 92 40.23 -6.72 1.45
C PHE A 92 38.89 -6.85 0.74
N VAL A 93 38.79 -7.72 -0.25
CA VAL A 93 37.55 -8.01 -0.98
C VAL A 93 36.50 -8.53 -0.04
N MET A 94 36.82 -9.53 0.80
CA MET A 94 35.90 -10.09 1.76
C MET A 94 35.46 -9.05 2.80
N LEU A 95 36.35 -8.19 3.26
CA LEU A 95 36.05 -7.10 4.20
C LEU A 95 35.10 -6.08 3.60
N PHE A 96 35.30 -5.67 2.34
CA PHE A 96 34.41 -4.74 1.66
C PHE A 96 33.05 -5.37 1.33
N PHE A 97 33.02 -6.65 1.02
CA PHE A 97 31.77 -7.38 0.83
C PHE A 97 30.94 -7.38 2.13
N GLN A 98 31.55 -7.72 3.26
CA GLN A 98 30.88 -7.68 4.57
C GLN A 98 30.48 -6.25 5.01
N LEU A 99 31.22 -5.22 4.58
CA LEU A 99 30.82 -3.84 4.78
C LEU A 99 29.57 -3.53 3.93
N GLY A 100 29.51 -4.05 2.71
CA GLY A 100 28.35 -3.96 1.83
C GLY A 100 27.10 -4.58 2.47
N GLU A 101 27.19 -5.82 2.94
CA GLU A 101 26.10 -6.50 3.67
C GLU A 101 25.65 -5.74 4.92
N LEU A 102 26.58 -5.15 5.68
CA LEU A 102 26.21 -4.33 6.83
C LEU A 102 25.37 -3.10 6.42
N PHE A 103 25.69 -2.50 5.28
CA PHE A 103 24.89 -1.38 4.72
C PHE A 103 23.53 -1.87 4.20
N GLU A 104 23.48 -3.06 3.64
CA GLU A 104 22.24 -3.72 3.20
C GLU A 104 21.29 -3.94 4.36
N ASP A 105 21.76 -4.64 5.42
CA ASP A 105 21.01 -4.87 6.65
C ASP A 105 20.47 -3.53 7.21
N TYR A 106 21.34 -2.51 7.31
CA TYR A 106 20.93 -1.19 7.80
C TYR A 106 19.87 -0.52 6.94
N ALA A 107 19.99 -0.63 5.62
CA ALA A 107 19.05 -0.03 4.68
C ALA A 107 17.69 -0.76 4.68
N GLU A 108 17.71 -2.09 4.79
CA GLU A 108 16.50 -2.91 4.92
C GLU A 108 15.79 -2.61 6.23
N ASP A 109 16.51 -2.58 7.35
CA ASP A 109 15.97 -2.20 8.66
C ASP A 109 15.38 -0.79 8.62
N LYS A 110 16.06 0.17 7.99
CA LYS A 110 15.59 1.54 7.87
C LYS A 110 14.35 1.68 6.97
N ALA A 111 14.24 0.86 5.93
CA ALA A 111 13.04 0.81 5.10
C ALA A 111 11.86 0.16 5.83
N ARG A 112 12.15 -0.89 6.60
CA ARG A 112 11.18 -1.52 7.52
C ARG A 112 10.79 -0.57 8.65
N ASP A 113 11.72 0.20 9.22
CA ASP A 113 11.43 1.25 10.21
C ASP A 113 10.49 2.32 9.67
N SER A 114 10.58 2.68 8.39
CA SER A 114 9.63 3.61 7.75
C SER A 114 8.22 3.02 7.65
N ILE A 115 8.10 1.69 7.59
CA ILE A 115 6.85 0.94 7.76
C ILE A 115 6.47 0.90 9.25
N THR A 116 7.45 0.77 10.14
CA THR A 116 7.27 0.74 11.60
C THR A 116 6.93 2.12 12.18
N GLU A 117 7.30 3.24 11.53
CA GLU A 117 6.76 4.58 11.86
C GLU A 117 5.23 4.64 11.62
N LEU A 118 4.70 3.81 10.71
CA LEU A 118 3.25 3.53 10.65
C LEU A 118 2.79 2.66 11.83
N MET A 119 3.67 1.87 12.44
CA MET A 119 3.40 1.16 13.69
C MET A 119 3.29 2.10 14.91
N ASP A 120 3.61 3.39 14.77
CA ASP A 120 3.21 4.39 15.78
C ASP A 120 1.69 4.54 15.90
N ILE A 121 0.93 3.90 15.00
CA ILE A 121 -0.53 3.67 15.15
C ILE A 121 -0.81 2.67 16.28
N ARG A 122 0.11 1.74 16.60
CA ARG A 122 -0.10 0.72 17.63
C ARG A 122 -0.23 1.36 19.01
N PRO A 123 -1.34 1.11 19.72
CA PRO A 123 -1.46 1.54 21.11
C PRO A 123 -0.62 0.63 22.01
N ASP A 124 0.14 1.23 22.94
CA ASP A 124 0.98 0.46 23.86
C ASP A 124 0.18 -0.11 25.02
N THR A 125 -0.85 0.62 25.49
CA THR A 125 -1.66 0.27 26.66
C THR A 125 -3.12 0.67 26.45
N ALA A 126 -4.01 -0.04 27.15
CA ALA A 126 -5.43 0.28 27.26
C ALA A 126 -5.78 0.49 28.75
N ASN A 127 -6.42 1.61 29.08
CA ASN A 127 -6.89 1.88 30.44
C ASN A 127 -8.31 1.33 30.61
N ILE A 128 -8.43 0.10 31.11
CA ILE A 128 -9.72 -0.59 31.30
C ILE A 128 -10.33 -0.28 32.64
N GLU A 129 -11.64 -0.13 32.69
CA GLU A 129 -12.39 0.08 33.92
C GLU A 129 -12.93 -1.25 34.49
N ARG A 130 -12.30 -1.76 35.57
CA ARG A 130 -12.73 -2.97 36.26
C ARG A 130 -13.00 -2.66 37.75
N ASN A 131 -14.19 -3.05 38.24
CA ASN A 131 -14.57 -2.87 39.64
C ASN A 131 -14.40 -1.43 40.15
N GLY A 132 -14.66 -0.42 39.30
CA GLY A 132 -14.54 0.99 39.66
C GLY A 132 -13.09 1.50 39.78
N ARG A 133 -12.10 0.75 39.27
CA ARG A 133 -10.70 1.16 39.18
C ARG A 133 -10.24 1.11 37.73
N ILE A 134 -9.41 2.07 37.36
CA ILE A 134 -8.75 2.09 36.04
C ILE A 134 -7.44 1.33 36.17
N GLU A 135 -7.27 0.30 35.33
CA GLU A 135 -6.08 -0.54 35.24
C GLU A 135 -5.51 -0.45 33.84
N ALA A 136 -4.21 -0.21 33.72
CA ALA A 136 -3.51 -0.21 32.44
C ALA A 136 -3.12 -1.64 32.08
N VAL A 137 -3.65 -2.16 30.97
CA VAL A 137 -3.41 -3.52 30.46
C VAL A 137 -2.91 -3.46 29.02
N SER A 138 -2.41 -4.60 28.51
CA SER A 138 -2.16 -4.74 27.08
C SER A 138 -3.48 -4.67 26.29
N PRO A 139 -3.55 -3.99 25.13
CA PRO A 139 -4.75 -4.00 24.30
C PRO A 139 -5.22 -5.41 23.89
N GLU A 140 -4.33 -6.39 23.89
CA GLU A 140 -4.62 -7.81 23.61
C GLU A 140 -5.44 -8.49 24.71
N GLU A 141 -5.42 -7.94 25.94
CA GLU A 141 -6.15 -8.47 27.11
C GLU A 141 -7.57 -7.90 27.24
N VAL A 142 -7.92 -6.93 26.39
CA VAL A 142 -9.22 -6.27 26.41
C VAL A 142 -10.23 -7.06 25.61
N SER A 143 -11.41 -7.29 26.18
CA SER A 143 -12.49 -8.04 25.55
C SER A 143 -13.56 -7.13 24.95
N VAL A 144 -14.28 -7.63 23.97
CA VAL A 144 -15.44 -6.94 23.39
C VAL A 144 -16.49 -6.69 24.49
N GLY A 145 -16.97 -5.45 24.59
CA GLY A 145 -17.91 -4.99 25.62
C GLY A 145 -17.25 -4.36 26.84
N ASP A 146 -15.92 -4.47 27.00
CA ASP A 146 -15.19 -3.78 28.07
C ASP A 146 -15.25 -2.25 27.86
N ILE A 147 -15.13 -1.51 28.99
CA ILE A 147 -15.09 -0.04 28.97
C ILE A 147 -13.65 0.43 29.14
N VAL A 148 -13.21 1.24 28.20
CA VAL A 148 -11.85 1.80 28.17
C VAL A 148 -11.92 3.32 28.29
N THR A 149 -11.06 3.89 29.13
CA THR A 149 -10.90 5.34 29.29
C THR A 149 -9.68 5.83 28.53
N VAL A 150 -9.86 6.83 27.64
CA VAL A 150 -8.78 7.42 26.84
C VAL A 150 -8.63 8.90 27.20
N LYS A 151 -7.46 9.28 27.70
CA LYS A 151 -7.13 10.65 28.09
C LYS A 151 -6.57 11.45 26.90
N PRO A 152 -6.57 12.79 26.98
CA PRO A 152 -5.87 13.61 26.02
C PRO A 152 -4.39 13.22 25.88
N GLY A 153 -3.91 13.11 24.64
CA GLY A 153 -2.56 12.64 24.29
C GLY A 153 -2.42 11.12 24.16
N GLU A 154 -3.41 10.33 24.61
CA GLU A 154 -3.38 8.87 24.46
C GLU A 154 -3.97 8.43 23.12
N LYS A 155 -3.50 7.29 22.61
CA LYS A 155 -4.07 6.63 21.43
C LYS A 155 -5.30 5.83 21.81
N ILE A 156 -6.29 5.80 20.92
CA ILE A 156 -7.46 4.93 21.05
C ILE A 156 -6.99 3.48 20.90
N PRO A 157 -7.15 2.63 21.94
CA PRO A 157 -6.53 1.31 21.94
C PRO A 157 -7.26 0.28 21.06
N LEU A 158 -8.57 0.34 20.97
CA LEU A 158 -9.41 -0.57 20.18
C LEU A 158 -10.55 0.20 19.52
N ASP A 159 -11.12 -0.39 18.46
CA ASP A 159 -12.32 0.15 17.81
C ASP A 159 -13.50 0.04 18.78
N GLY A 160 -14.27 1.10 18.89
CA GLY A 160 -15.38 1.16 19.84
C GLY A 160 -16.32 2.33 19.62
N THR A 161 -17.34 2.42 20.50
CA THR A 161 -18.35 3.48 20.51
C THR A 161 -18.18 4.33 21.76
N ILE A 162 -18.24 5.66 21.62
CA ILE A 162 -18.15 6.59 22.74
C ILE A 162 -19.41 6.48 23.60
N LEU A 163 -19.23 6.15 24.88
CA LEU A 163 -20.30 6.12 25.88
C LEU A 163 -20.46 7.48 26.58
N GLU A 164 -19.35 8.20 26.78
CA GLU A 164 -19.32 9.46 27.50
C GLU A 164 -18.10 10.29 27.07
N GLY A 165 -18.30 11.60 26.93
CA GLY A 165 -17.27 12.56 26.60
C GLY A 165 -17.39 13.14 25.19
N THR A 166 -16.70 14.26 24.99
CA THR A 166 -16.53 14.93 23.69
C THR A 166 -15.06 15.28 23.50
N SER A 167 -14.53 15.12 22.31
CA SER A 167 -13.14 15.42 21.99
C SER A 167 -12.93 15.66 20.49
N SER A 168 -11.70 16.03 20.14
CA SER A 168 -11.22 16.01 18.77
C SER A 168 -10.15 14.93 18.63
N LEU A 169 -10.19 14.14 17.57
CA LEU A 169 -9.26 13.06 17.29
C LEU A 169 -8.30 13.46 16.16
N ASN A 170 -7.01 13.26 16.39
CA ASN A 170 -6.02 13.34 15.33
C ASN A 170 -5.99 12.00 14.57
N THR A 171 -6.38 12.05 13.32
CA THR A 171 -6.44 10.89 12.41
C THR A 171 -5.30 10.87 11.40
N VAL A 172 -4.34 11.80 11.46
CA VAL A 172 -3.26 11.98 10.47
C VAL A 172 -2.50 10.69 10.19
N ALA A 173 -2.20 9.92 11.22
CA ALA A 173 -1.46 8.67 11.08
C ALA A 173 -2.23 7.59 10.28
N LEU A 174 -3.57 7.65 10.28
CA LEU A 174 -4.44 6.70 9.60
C LEU A 174 -4.86 7.22 8.21
N THR A 175 -5.41 8.43 8.15
CA THR A 175 -6.03 8.97 6.93
C THR A 175 -5.13 9.91 6.15
N GLY A 176 -4.05 10.41 6.77
CA GLY A 176 -3.21 11.47 6.21
C GLY A 176 -3.88 12.86 6.21
N GLU A 177 -5.05 13.02 6.85
CA GLU A 177 -5.75 14.29 6.95
C GLU A 177 -5.27 15.10 8.15
N SER A 178 -4.86 16.36 7.90
CA SER A 178 -4.34 17.24 8.95
C SER A 178 -5.42 17.88 9.84
N LEU A 179 -6.70 17.81 9.43
CA LEU A 179 -7.79 18.36 10.23
C LEU A 179 -8.26 17.32 11.25
N PRO A 180 -8.30 17.66 12.55
CA PRO A 180 -8.86 16.79 13.57
C PRO A 180 -10.35 16.54 13.32
N ARG A 181 -10.81 15.33 13.67
CA ARG A 181 -12.22 14.92 13.62
C ARG A 181 -12.84 15.13 14.99
N ASP A 182 -13.87 15.96 15.08
CA ASP A 182 -14.64 16.10 16.31
C ASP A 182 -15.55 14.88 16.52
N VAL A 183 -15.64 14.46 17.79
CA VAL A 183 -16.39 13.27 18.20
C VAL A 183 -17.15 13.52 19.51
N GLN A 184 -18.32 12.88 19.63
CA GLN A 184 -19.22 13.00 20.76
C GLN A 184 -19.83 11.65 21.16
N GLU A 185 -20.62 11.63 22.20
CA GLU A 185 -21.34 10.44 22.66
C GLU A 185 -22.18 9.81 21.53
N GLY A 186 -22.06 8.48 21.37
CA GLY A 186 -22.69 7.69 20.31
C GLY A 186 -21.85 7.54 19.04
N ASP A 187 -20.77 8.32 18.86
CA ASP A 187 -19.92 8.20 17.69
C ASP A 187 -19.01 6.97 17.77
N ALA A 188 -18.81 6.33 16.61
CA ALA A 188 -17.83 5.26 16.46
C ALA A 188 -16.43 5.84 16.28
N VAL A 189 -15.46 5.25 16.98
CA VAL A 189 -14.04 5.59 16.92
C VAL A 189 -13.20 4.38 16.58
N ILE A 190 -12.06 4.64 15.92
CA ILE A 190 -11.15 3.61 15.45
C ILE A 190 -9.84 3.64 16.22
N SER A 191 -9.25 2.47 16.41
CA SER A 191 -7.96 2.31 17.07
C SER A 191 -6.84 3.02 16.31
N GLY A 192 -5.84 3.53 17.04
CA GLY A 192 -4.69 4.23 16.47
C GLY A 192 -4.87 5.75 16.29
N CYS A 193 -6.09 6.30 16.41
CA CYS A 193 -6.28 7.76 16.48
C CYS A 193 -5.76 8.31 17.81
N VAL A 194 -5.20 9.53 17.82
CA VAL A 194 -4.77 10.20 19.05
C VAL A 194 -5.86 11.12 19.55
N ASN A 195 -6.26 10.95 20.81
CA ASN A 195 -7.21 11.82 21.49
C ASN A 195 -6.54 13.16 21.84
N LEU A 196 -7.14 14.31 21.45
CA LEU A 196 -6.49 15.62 21.59
C LEU A 196 -6.95 16.42 22.80
N SER A 197 -8.24 16.38 23.18
CA SER A 197 -8.79 17.38 24.12
C SER A 197 -9.52 16.78 25.32
N GLY A 198 -10.63 16.08 25.13
CA GLY A 198 -11.48 15.59 26.23
C GLY A 198 -11.12 14.17 26.66
N VAL A 199 -11.56 13.75 27.84
CA VAL A 199 -11.50 12.35 28.26
C VAL A 199 -12.67 11.61 27.61
N LEU A 200 -12.40 10.49 26.98
CA LEU A 200 -13.39 9.66 26.33
C LEU A 200 -13.54 8.34 27.09
N ARG A 201 -14.77 7.90 27.30
CA ARG A 201 -15.11 6.54 27.74
C ARG A 201 -15.71 5.78 26.57
N LEU A 202 -15.08 4.68 26.21
CA LEU A 202 -15.38 3.89 25.02
C LEU A 202 -15.86 2.50 25.43
N ARG A 203 -16.92 2.00 24.80
CA ARG A 203 -17.22 0.57 24.80
C ARG A 203 -16.51 -0.07 23.64
N VAL A 204 -15.75 -1.10 23.90
CA VAL A 204 -14.99 -1.86 22.88
C VAL A 204 -15.94 -2.69 22.03
N ASP A 205 -15.90 -2.51 20.72
CA ASP A 205 -16.76 -3.20 19.77
C ASP A 205 -16.03 -4.34 19.02
N LYS A 206 -14.69 -4.30 18.92
CA LYS A 206 -13.86 -5.31 18.25
C LYS A 206 -12.69 -5.75 19.13
N SER A 207 -12.29 -7.02 19.01
CA SER A 207 -11.06 -7.53 19.64
C SER A 207 -9.81 -6.87 19.03
N TYR A 208 -8.66 -6.95 19.71
CA TYR A 208 -7.40 -6.36 19.23
C TYR A 208 -7.02 -6.85 17.82
N SER A 209 -7.08 -8.15 17.56
CA SER A 209 -6.76 -8.72 16.24
C SER A 209 -7.71 -8.28 15.12
N GLN A 210 -8.91 -7.84 15.47
CA GLN A 210 -9.90 -7.32 14.53
C GLN A 210 -9.92 -5.80 14.48
N SER A 211 -9.11 -5.12 15.30
CA SER A 211 -9.04 -3.66 15.34
C SER A 211 -8.45 -3.09 14.06
N THR A 212 -8.85 -1.87 13.72
CA THR A 212 -8.38 -1.18 12.51
C THR A 212 -6.87 -1.02 12.49
N ALA A 213 -6.24 -0.65 13.63
CA ALA A 213 -4.79 -0.53 13.71
C ALA A 213 -4.07 -1.85 13.46
N ALA A 214 -4.52 -2.96 14.08
CA ALA A 214 -3.91 -4.29 13.89
C ALA A 214 -4.01 -4.75 12.43
N LYS A 215 -5.16 -4.55 11.78
CA LYS A 215 -5.35 -4.90 10.36
C LYS A 215 -4.47 -4.08 9.43
N ILE A 216 -4.32 -2.78 9.67
CA ILE A 216 -3.43 -1.93 8.86
C ILE A 216 -2.00 -2.41 8.98
N ILE A 217 -1.52 -2.70 10.19
CA ILE A 217 -0.17 -3.21 10.43
C ILE A 217 0.04 -4.52 9.67
N GLN A 218 -0.88 -5.48 9.80
CA GLN A 218 -0.82 -6.75 9.09
C GLN A 218 -0.79 -6.58 7.57
N LEU A 219 -1.64 -5.71 7.01
CA LEU A 219 -1.68 -5.44 5.57
C LEU A 219 -0.36 -4.86 5.04
N VAL A 220 0.30 -4.01 5.83
CA VAL A 220 1.58 -3.41 5.47
C VAL A 220 2.71 -4.44 5.57
N GLU A 221 2.70 -5.32 6.58
CA GLU A 221 3.65 -6.44 6.70
C GLU A 221 3.48 -7.43 5.53
N ASP A 222 2.24 -7.81 5.20
CA ASP A 222 1.93 -8.73 4.10
C ASP A 222 2.25 -8.13 2.73
N ALA A 223 2.20 -6.80 2.58
CA ALA A 223 2.53 -6.12 1.33
C ALA A 223 3.97 -6.42 0.86
N GLY A 224 4.89 -6.66 1.80
CA GLY A 224 6.25 -7.07 1.50
C GLY A 224 6.35 -8.45 0.82
N ASN A 225 5.36 -9.31 1.00
CA ASN A 225 5.35 -10.66 0.44
C ASN A 225 4.85 -10.70 -1.02
N ASN A 226 4.05 -9.71 -1.44
CA ASN A 226 3.50 -9.61 -2.79
C ASN A 226 4.47 -8.92 -3.76
N LYS A 227 5.41 -9.70 -4.31
CA LYS A 227 6.52 -9.21 -5.14
C LYS A 227 6.06 -8.61 -6.46
N SER A 228 6.67 -7.48 -6.82
CA SER A 228 6.45 -6.83 -8.11
C SER A 228 6.92 -7.68 -9.29
N ARG A 229 6.46 -7.34 -10.51
CA ARG A 229 7.01 -7.95 -11.75
C ARG A 229 8.50 -7.66 -11.90
N SER A 230 8.95 -6.49 -11.47
CA SER A 230 10.36 -6.08 -11.51
C SER A 230 11.21 -6.94 -10.58
N GLU A 231 10.76 -7.23 -9.36
CA GLU A 231 11.42 -8.15 -8.42
C GLU A 231 11.44 -9.59 -8.96
N SER A 232 10.31 -10.04 -9.52
CA SER A 232 10.22 -11.37 -10.13
C SER A 232 11.13 -11.51 -11.36
N PHE A 233 11.30 -10.44 -12.13
CA PHE A 233 12.23 -10.38 -13.26
C PHE A 233 13.68 -10.50 -12.79
N ILE A 234 14.08 -9.77 -11.74
CA ILE A 234 15.45 -9.80 -11.20
C ILE A 234 15.82 -11.21 -10.72
N ARG A 235 14.92 -11.86 -9.97
CA ARG A 235 15.16 -13.24 -9.52
C ARG A 235 15.33 -14.21 -10.68
N ARG A 236 14.53 -14.07 -11.75
CA ARG A 236 14.65 -14.87 -12.97
C ARG A 236 15.92 -14.53 -13.73
N PHE A 237 16.29 -13.25 -13.76
CA PHE A 237 17.53 -12.78 -14.38
C PHE A 237 18.75 -13.36 -13.65
N ALA A 238 18.82 -13.29 -12.32
CA ALA A 238 19.93 -13.83 -11.54
C ALA A 238 20.16 -15.32 -11.83
N ARG A 239 19.10 -16.12 -11.87
CA ARG A 239 19.16 -17.57 -12.16
C ARG A 239 19.79 -17.90 -13.53
N VAL A 240 19.65 -17.02 -14.52
CA VAL A 240 20.24 -17.21 -15.86
C VAL A 240 21.61 -16.52 -15.94
N TYR A 241 21.74 -15.37 -15.32
CA TYR A 241 22.94 -14.55 -15.38
C TYR A 241 24.14 -15.22 -14.71
N THR A 242 23.98 -15.79 -13.50
CA THR A 242 25.11 -16.34 -12.73
C THR A 242 25.81 -17.51 -13.43
N PRO A 243 25.12 -18.53 -14.00
CA PRO A 243 25.79 -19.55 -14.78
C PRO A 243 26.53 -18.99 -15.99
N ILE A 244 25.99 -17.98 -16.69
CA ILE A 244 26.65 -17.35 -17.84
C ILE A 244 27.96 -16.68 -17.41
N VAL A 245 27.93 -15.99 -16.27
CA VAL A 245 29.09 -15.34 -15.67
C VAL A 245 30.17 -16.36 -15.32
N VAL A 246 29.83 -17.46 -14.66
CA VAL A 246 30.79 -18.52 -14.29
C VAL A 246 31.41 -19.14 -15.51
N ILE A 247 30.63 -19.48 -16.53
CA ILE A 247 31.14 -20.05 -17.81
C ILE A 247 32.05 -19.02 -18.50
N SER A 248 31.69 -17.73 -18.51
CA SER A 248 32.50 -16.67 -19.13
C SER A 248 33.81 -16.47 -18.38
N ALA A 249 33.80 -16.51 -17.03
CA ALA A 249 35.01 -16.44 -16.23
C ALA A 249 35.95 -17.64 -16.51
N LEU A 250 35.39 -18.84 -16.58
CA LEU A 250 36.15 -20.05 -16.93
C LEU A 250 36.76 -19.95 -18.34
N ALA A 251 35.99 -19.49 -19.30
CA ALA A 251 36.49 -19.23 -20.66
C ALA A 251 37.60 -18.16 -20.65
N LEU A 252 37.44 -17.09 -19.87
CA LEU A 252 38.44 -16.03 -19.70
C LEU A 252 39.75 -16.53 -19.08
N ALA A 253 39.65 -17.46 -18.11
CA ALA A 253 40.83 -18.07 -17.49
C ALA A 253 41.58 -19.01 -18.43
N LEU A 254 40.85 -19.81 -19.25
CA LEU A 254 41.44 -20.91 -20.00
C LEU A 254 41.81 -20.58 -21.45
N ILE A 255 41.03 -19.78 -22.18
CA ILE A 255 41.18 -19.57 -23.64
C ILE A 255 42.31 -18.59 -23.96
N PRO A 256 42.41 -17.39 -23.42
CA PRO A 256 43.42 -16.42 -23.81
C PRO A 256 44.87 -16.87 -23.59
N PRO A 257 45.22 -17.68 -22.53
CA PRO A 257 46.59 -18.14 -22.36
C PRO A 257 47.16 -18.93 -23.54
N PHE A 258 46.32 -19.61 -24.36
CA PHE A 258 46.75 -20.34 -25.54
C PHE A 258 47.37 -19.46 -26.64
N PHE A 259 47.11 -18.15 -26.60
CA PHE A 259 47.64 -17.21 -27.58
C PHE A 259 48.97 -16.55 -27.17
N TYR A 260 49.57 -16.99 -26.04
CA TYR A 260 50.85 -16.48 -25.52
C TYR A 260 51.94 -17.54 -25.69
N ASP A 261 53.20 -17.11 -25.82
CA ASP A 261 54.35 -18.00 -26.00
C ASP A 261 54.59 -18.93 -24.79
N SER A 262 54.18 -18.52 -23.60
CA SER A 262 54.27 -19.34 -22.38
C SER A 262 52.92 -19.39 -21.68
N TYR A 263 52.33 -20.59 -21.64
CA TYR A 263 51.00 -20.81 -21.10
C TYR A 263 50.93 -20.53 -19.58
N ALA A 264 51.87 -21.02 -18.77
CA ALA A 264 51.77 -20.98 -17.31
C ALA A 264 51.75 -19.54 -16.73
N PRO A 265 52.64 -18.61 -17.09
CA PRO A 265 52.54 -17.21 -16.61
C PRO A 265 51.31 -16.49 -17.17
N ALA A 266 50.96 -16.77 -18.43
CA ALA A 266 49.74 -16.18 -19.01
C ALA A 266 48.48 -16.68 -18.29
N PHE A 267 48.42 -17.98 -17.97
CA PHE A 267 47.33 -18.56 -17.22
C PHE A 267 47.14 -17.90 -15.86
N ALA A 268 48.21 -17.66 -15.11
CA ALA A 268 48.13 -16.96 -13.83
C ALA A 268 47.52 -15.54 -13.95
N THR A 269 47.97 -14.77 -14.98
CA THR A 269 47.44 -13.44 -15.25
C THR A 269 45.95 -13.48 -15.62
N TRP A 270 45.57 -14.40 -16.53
CA TRP A 270 44.18 -14.49 -16.97
C TRP A 270 43.26 -15.13 -15.92
N LEU A 271 43.77 -16.01 -15.06
CA LEU A 271 43.05 -16.51 -13.89
C LEU A 271 42.74 -15.36 -12.91
N TYR A 272 43.69 -14.47 -12.62
CA TYR A 272 43.44 -13.29 -11.80
C TYR A 272 42.36 -12.39 -12.39
N ARG A 273 42.40 -12.12 -13.70
CA ARG A 273 41.37 -11.37 -14.40
C ARG A 273 39.99 -12.06 -14.34
N ALA A 274 39.97 -13.39 -14.47
CA ALA A 274 38.74 -14.17 -14.37
C ALA A 274 38.16 -14.15 -12.93
N LEU A 275 39.00 -14.22 -11.91
CA LEU A 275 38.57 -14.06 -10.49
C LEU A 275 38.03 -12.65 -10.24
N THR A 276 38.72 -11.62 -10.74
CA THR A 276 38.23 -10.22 -10.69
C THR A 276 36.89 -10.07 -11.41
N PHE A 277 36.75 -10.70 -12.59
CA PHE A 277 35.50 -10.72 -13.35
C PHE A 277 34.35 -11.37 -12.54
N LEU A 278 34.59 -12.49 -11.84
CA LEU A 278 33.61 -13.15 -10.97
C LEU A 278 33.13 -12.22 -9.87
N VAL A 279 34.06 -11.58 -9.13
CA VAL A 279 33.73 -10.67 -8.03
C VAL A 279 32.85 -9.50 -8.50
N VAL A 280 33.22 -8.87 -9.62
CA VAL A 280 32.45 -7.72 -10.15
C VAL A 280 31.09 -8.13 -10.66
N SER A 281 30.93 -9.40 -11.02
CA SER A 281 29.68 -9.86 -11.63
C SER A 281 28.52 -10.06 -10.65
N CYS A 282 28.72 -9.98 -9.30
CA CYS A 282 27.62 -10.03 -8.35
C CYS A 282 26.60 -8.90 -8.62
N PRO A 283 25.31 -9.18 -8.83
CA PRO A 283 24.32 -8.14 -9.09
C PRO A 283 23.77 -7.47 -7.81
N CYS A 284 24.58 -7.38 -6.73
CA CYS A 284 24.17 -6.96 -5.38
C CYS A 284 23.39 -5.63 -5.37
N ALA A 285 23.90 -4.59 -6.02
CA ALA A 285 23.23 -3.29 -6.11
C ALA A 285 21.83 -3.36 -6.76
N LEU A 286 21.63 -4.30 -7.69
CA LEU A 286 20.35 -4.48 -8.39
C LEU A 286 19.35 -5.26 -7.52
N VAL A 287 19.81 -6.32 -6.89
CA VAL A 287 18.99 -7.24 -6.07
C VAL A 287 18.43 -6.51 -4.85
N ILE A 288 19.21 -5.59 -4.26
CA ILE A 288 18.85 -4.85 -3.04
C ILE A 288 18.02 -3.60 -3.36
N SER A 289 18.48 -2.78 -4.31
CA SER A 289 17.90 -1.44 -4.52
C SER A 289 16.46 -1.48 -5.04
N ILE A 290 16.06 -2.51 -5.76
CA ILE A 290 14.72 -2.57 -6.35
C ILE A 290 13.65 -2.93 -5.31
N PRO A 291 13.75 -4.03 -4.53
CA PRO A 291 12.82 -4.28 -3.43
C PRO A 291 12.73 -3.08 -2.48
N LEU A 292 13.88 -2.53 -2.09
CA LEU A 292 13.94 -1.35 -1.22
C LEU A 292 13.19 -0.14 -1.78
N THR A 293 13.26 0.09 -3.10
CA THR A 293 12.51 1.17 -3.76
C THR A 293 11.00 0.94 -3.66
N PHE A 294 10.53 -0.31 -3.84
CA PHE A 294 9.11 -0.64 -3.68
C PHE A 294 8.67 -0.51 -2.22
N PHE A 295 9.45 -0.97 -1.26
CA PHE A 295 9.16 -0.78 0.16
C PHE A 295 9.05 0.70 0.54
N ALA A 296 10.01 1.52 0.11
CA ALA A 296 9.95 2.96 0.32
C ALA A 296 8.73 3.62 -0.33
N GLY A 297 8.35 3.17 -1.54
CA GLY A 297 7.16 3.63 -2.26
C GLY A 297 5.84 3.25 -1.57
N ILE A 298 5.72 2.01 -1.10
CA ILE A 298 4.55 1.53 -0.35
C ILE A 298 4.42 2.30 0.97
N GLY A 299 5.52 2.44 1.74
CA GLY A 299 5.54 3.22 2.95
C GLY A 299 5.17 4.69 2.72
N GLY A 300 5.71 5.32 1.66
CA GLY A 300 5.38 6.69 1.28
C GLY A 300 3.92 6.88 0.83
N ALA A 301 3.29 5.87 0.24
CA ALA A 301 1.87 5.87 -0.10
C ALA A 301 1.01 5.76 1.16
N SER A 302 1.39 4.88 2.09
CA SER A 302 0.67 4.66 3.33
C SER A 302 0.64 5.92 4.22
N HIS A 303 1.74 6.66 4.34
CA HIS A 303 1.76 7.97 5.02
C HIS A 303 0.79 9.01 4.42
N LYS A 304 0.36 8.81 3.19
CA LYS A 304 -0.64 9.67 2.51
C LYS A 304 -2.05 9.08 2.55
N GLY A 305 -2.28 8.07 3.40
CA GLY A 305 -3.57 7.40 3.55
C GLY A 305 -3.93 6.48 2.37
N ILE A 306 -2.93 5.92 1.68
CA ILE A 306 -3.10 5.00 0.55
C ILE A 306 -2.37 3.70 0.88
N LEU A 307 -3.08 2.65 1.27
CA LEU A 307 -2.51 1.33 1.52
C LEU A 307 -2.46 0.53 0.22
N ILE A 308 -1.27 0.02 -0.12
CA ILE A 308 -1.06 -0.81 -1.31
C ILE A 308 -0.55 -2.17 -0.84
N LYS A 309 -1.27 -3.24 -1.13
CA LYS A 309 -1.00 -4.61 -0.65
C LYS A 309 0.18 -5.32 -1.35
N GLY A 310 0.96 -4.61 -2.15
CA GLY A 310 2.16 -5.19 -2.77
C GLY A 310 2.72 -4.40 -3.95
N GLY A 311 3.99 -4.68 -4.26
CA GLY A 311 4.70 -4.05 -5.38
C GLY A 311 4.09 -4.37 -6.76
N ASN A 312 3.44 -5.54 -6.93
CA ASN A 312 2.73 -5.91 -8.14
C ASN A 312 1.55 -4.96 -8.43
N TYR A 313 0.87 -4.47 -7.39
CA TYR A 313 -0.23 -3.51 -7.54
C TYR A 313 0.29 -2.10 -7.85
N MET A 314 1.47 -1.71 -7.36
CA MET A 314 2.14 -0.49 -7.82
C MET A 314 2.48 -0.57 -9.33
N ASP A 315 3.02 -1.71 -9.79
CA ASP A 315 3.26 -1.95 -11.21
C ASP A 315 1.97 -1.84 -12.04
N ALA A 316 0.86 -2.37 -11.53
CA ALA A 316 -0.43 -2.32 -12.20
C ALA A 316 -1.00 -0.89 -12.23
N LEU A 317 -0.98 -0.15 -11.11
CA LEU A 317 -1.41 1.26 -11.03
C LEU A 317 -0.61 2.15 -11.99
N ALA A 318 0.70 1.94 -12.11
CA ALA A 318 1.52 2.76 -13.01
C ALA A 318 1.13 2.63 -14.49
N ARG A 319 0.62 1.43 -14.88
CA ARG A 319 0.19 1.10 -16.25
C ARG A 319 -1.31 1.25 -16.48
N LEU A 320 -2.03 1.85 -15.51
CA LEU A 320 -3.47 2.01 -15.55
C LEU A 320 -3.93 2.78 -16.80
N LYS A 321 -4.84 2.17 -17.56
CA LYS A 321 -5.46 2.74 -18.76
C LYS A 321 -6.96 2.82 -18.68
N THR A 322 -7.59 1.88 -17.99
CA THR A 322 -9.04 1.83 -17.78
C THR A 322 -9.34 1.84 -16.29
N ILE A 323 -10.26 2.70 -15.89
CA ILE A 323 -10.75 2.72 -14.51
C ILE A 323 -12.28 2.65 -14.53
N VAL A 324 -12.80 1.77 -13.69
CA VAL A 324 -14.23 1.52 -13.56
C VAL A 324 -14.64 1.93 -12.14
N PHE A 325 -15.62 2.78 -12.02
CA PHE A 325 -16.15 3.25 -10.75
C PHE A 325 -17.53 2.66 -10.49
N ASP A 326 -17.75 2.18 -9.27
CA ASP A 326 -19.13 2.15 -8.79
C ASP A 326 -19.65 3.59 -8.59
N LYS A 327 -20.96 3.78 -8.62
CA LYS A 327 -21.52 5.11 -8.36
C LYS A 327 -21.64 5.38 -6.85
N THR A 328 -22.39 4.52 -6.17
CA THR A 328 -22.84 4.74 -4.78
C THR A 328 -21.71 4.48 -3.79
N GLY A 329 -21.48 5.41 -2.85
CA GLY A 329 -20.38 5.30 -1.89
C GLY A 329 -18.98 5.52 -2.50
N THR A 330 -18.86 5.67 -3.81
CA THR A 330 -17.58 5.85 -4.54
C THR A 330 -17.46 7.23 -5.16
N LEU A 331 -18.27 7.54 -6.16
CA LEU A 331 -18.37 8.89 -6.73
C LEU A 331 -19.33 9.79 -5.95
N THR A 332 -20.25 9.18 -5.21
CA THR A 332 -21.20 9.82 -4.33
C THR A 332 -20.91 9.45 -2.88
N HIS A 333 -21.53 10.16 -1.94
CA HIS A 333 -21.36 9.86 -0.50
C HIS A 333 -22.04 8.56 -0.05
N GLY A 334 -22.94 7.98 -0.86
CA GLY A 334 -23.72 6.80 -0.48
C GLY A 334 -24.78 7.10 0.59
N THR A 335 -24.92 8.36 0.94
CA THR A 335 -25.94 8.85 1.89
C THR A 335 -26.93 9.70 1.13
N PHE A 336 -28.21 9.42 1.39
CA PHE A 336 -29.30 10.22 0.83
C PHE A 336 -29.43 11.54 1.61
N GLU A 337 -29.56 12.64 0.87
CA GLU A 337 -29.83 13.97 1.44
C GLU A 337 -31.07 14.57 0.78
N VAL A 338 -31.79 15.41 1.52
CA VAL A 338 -32.90 16.21 0.97
C VAL A 338 -32.29 17.32 0.12
N GLU A 339 -32.52 17.24 -1.20
CA GLU A 339 -32.03 18.23 -2.16
C GLU A 339 -32.99 19.41 -2.31
N ALA A 340 -34.29 19.15 -2.36
CA ALA A 340 -35.32 20.17 -2.48
C ALA A 340 -36.65 19.73 -1.85
N VAL A 341 -37.38 20.71 -1.33
CA VAL A 341 -38.72 20.52 -0.78
C VAL A 341 -39.70 21.35 -1.65
N HIS A 342 -40.69 20.71 -2.23
CA HIS A 342 -41.67 21.33 -3.10
C HIS A 342 -43.09 21.21 -2.53
N PRO A 343 -43.53 22.14 -1.67
CA PRO A 343 -44.87 22.13 -1.14
C PRO A 343 -45.90 22.60 -2.19
N ASP A 344 -47.13 22.09 -2.09
CA ASP A 344 -48.26 22.51 -2.88
C ASP A 344 -49.23 23.38 -2.05
N ASN A 345 -49.66 22.90 -0.89
CA ASN A 345 -50.65 23.56 -0.04
C ASN A 345 -50.19 23.79 1.40
N CYS A 346 -48.90 23.77 1.70
CA CYS A 346 -48.30 23.99 3.01
C CYS A 346 -46.96 24.72 2.89
N SER A 347 -46.27 25.00 3.98
CA SER A 347 -44.90 25.52 3.92
C SER A 347 -43.87 24.42 3.75
N GLU A 348 -42.67 24.76 3.21
CA GLU A 348 -41.55 23.82 3.10
C GLU A 348 -41.19 23.17 4.44
N GLN A 349 -41.15 23.98 5.50
CA GLN A 349 -40.86 23.51 6.85
C GLN A 349 -41.93 22.54 7.37
N GLU A 350 -43.23 22.83 7.15
CA GLU A 350 -44.32 21.95 7.55
C GLU A 350 -44.32 20.64 6.79
N LEU A 351 -44.03 20.66 5.50
CA LEU A 351 -43.96 19.47 4.67
C LEU A 351 -42.82 18.54 5.13
N LEU A 352 -41.62 19.11 5.36
CA LEU A 352 -40.47 18.37 5.85
C LEU A 352 -40.67 17.85 7.28
N HIS A 353 -41.23 18.68 8.15
CA HIS A 353 -41.60 18.33 9.53
C HIS A 353 -42.49 17.09 9.59
N LEU A 354 -43.62 17.13 8.87
CA LEU A 354 -44.58 16.01 8.86
C LEU A 354 -43.97 14.75 8.24
N ALA A 355 -43.18 14.89 7.16
CA ALA A 355 -42.50 13.75 6.54
C ALA A 355 -41.48 13.09 7.47
N ALA A 356 -40.65 13.90 8.18
CA ALA A 356 -39.65 13.40 9.10
C ALA A 356 -40.30 12.65 10.28
N HIS A 357 -41.42 13.15 10.80
CA HIS A 357 -42.14 12.48 11.91
C HIS A 357 -42.79 11.15 11.50
N VAL A 358 -43.41 11.07 10.32
CA VAL A 358 -43.97 9.81 9.79
C VAL A 358 -42.90 8.75 9.61
N GLU A 359 -41.74 9.15 9.12
CA GLU A 359 -40.61 8.25 8.87
C GLU A 359 -39.73 7.97 10.11
N ARG A 360 -40.10 8.48 11.29
CA ARG A 360 -39.33 8.32 12.54
C ARG A 360 -39.06 6.87 12.90
N TYR A 361 -39.97 5.97 12.61
CA TYR A 361 -39.89 4.56 12.96
C TYR A 361 -39.42 3.66 11.82
N SER A 362 -39.16 4.22 10.65
CA SER A 362 -38.64 3.51 9.49
C SER A 362 -37.10 3.42 9.53
N SER A 363 -36.55 2.25 9.23
CA SER A 363 -35.09 2.05 9.06
C SER A 363 -34.60 2.33 7.64
N HIS A 364 -35.48 2.78 6.75
CA HIS A 364 -35.14 3.01 5.34
C HIS A 364 -34.15 4.20 5.20
N PRO A 365 -33.14 4.14 4.30
CA PRO A 365 -32.18 5.25 4.10
C PRO A 365 -32.83 6.61 3.76
N ILE A 366 -33.97 6.58 3.07
CA ILE A 366 -34.77 7.79 2.79
C ILE A 366 -35.33 8.40 4.08
N ALA A 367 -35.78 7.56 5.01
CA ALA A 367 -36.29 8.01 6.31
C ALA A 367 -35.20 8.71 7.13
N LEU A 368 -33.97 8.16 7.09
CA LEU A 368 -32.81 8.79 7.75
C LEU A 368 -32.52 10.18 7.15
N ALA A 369 -32.56 10.32 5.82
CA ALA A 369 -32.35 11.59 5.13
C ALA A 369 -33.40 12.66 5.53
N LEU A 370 -34.66 12.27 5.62
CA LEU A 370 -35.73 13.17 6.03
C LEU A 370 -35.56 13.64 7.48
N ARG A 371 -35.17 12.73 8.39
CA ARG A 371 -34.92 13.06 9.79
C ARG A 371 -33.72 13.98 9.97
N GLN A 372 -32.62 13.71 9.26
CA GLN A 372 -31.43 14.57 9.29
C GLN A 372 -31.69 15.98 8.76
N ALA A 373 -32.56 16.10 7.77
CA ALA A 373 -32.96 17.40 7.21
C ALA A 373 -33.86 18.20 8.16
N TYR A 374 -34.54 17.55 9.12
CA TYR A 374 -35.36 18.17 10.15
C TYR A 374 -34.78 17.91 11.56
N PRO A 375 -33.88 18.79 12.08
CA PRO A 375 -33.12 18.53 13.31
C PRO A 375 -33.95 18.72 14.61
N HIS A 376 -35.23 19.07 14.53
CA HIS A 376 -36.11 19.36 15.69
C HIS A 376 -37.05 18.19 16.01
N GLU A 377 -36.58 16.93 15.94
CA GLU A 377 -37.40 15.74 16.25
C GLU A 377 -37.93 15.68 17.69
N ALA A 378 -37.38 16.49 18.58
CA ALA A 378 -37.80 16.57 20.00
C ALA A 378 -38.98 17.53 20.26
N ASP A 379 -39.60 18.06 19.22
CA ASP A 379 -40.86 18.78 19.36
C ASP A 379 -41.95 17.78 19.85
N ASN A 380 -42.79 18.18 20.77
CA ASN A 380 -43.78 17.32 21.43
C ASN A 380 -44.94 16.89 20.50
N CYS A 381 -44.66 16.41 19.29
CA CYS A 381 -45.67 15.90 18.37
C CYS A 381 -46.16 14.51 18.80
N SER A 382 -47.48 14.30 18.88
CA SER A 382 -48.04 12.95 19.03
C SER A 382 -48.01 12.22 17.67
N ILE A 383 -47.47 11.01 17.65
CA ILE A 383 -47.47 10.13 16.48
C ILE A 383 -48.21 8.86 16.86
N GLU A 384 -49.30 8.58 16.16
CA GLU A 384 -50.20 7.46 16.42
C GLU A 384 -50.49 6.71 15.09
N ASP A 385 -50.98 5.46 15.18
CA ASP A 385 -51.43 4.66 14.04
C ASP A 385 -50.40 4.60 12.88
N VAL A 386 -49.16 4.25 13.20
CA VAL A 386 -48.09 4.09 12.18
C VAL A 386 -48.31 2.79 11.39
N HIS A 387 -48.52 2.91 10.09
CA HIS A 387 -48.69 1.82 9.16
C HIS A 387 -47.66 1.89 8.04
N GLU A 388 -46.74 0.93 7.96
CA GLU A 388 -45.82 0.78 6.85
C GLU A 388 -46.40 -0.16 5.81
N THR A 389 -46.45 0.29 4.55
CA THR A 389 -46.87 -0.54 3.39
C THR A 389 -45.63 -0.86 2.57
N ALA A 390 -45.24 -2.14 2.57
CA ALA A 390 -44.03 -2.61 1.89
C ALA A 390 -43.97 -2.18 0.41
N GLY A 391 -42.87 -1.51 0.01
CA GLY A 391 -42.63 -1.01 -1.35
C GLY A 391 -43.52 0.19 -1.77
N GLN A 392 -44.22 0.84 -0.83
CA GLN A 392 -45.03 2.01 -1.11
C GLN A 392 -44.68 3.22 -0.23
N GLY A 393 -44.56 3.04 1.10
CA GLY A 393 -44.25 4.10 2.03
C GLY A 393 -44.90 3.90 3.41
N VAL A 394 -44.95 4.97 4.22
CA VAL A 394 -45.47 4.96 5.59
C VAL A 394 -46.60 5.97 5.72
N SER A 395 -47.63 5.62 6.51
CA SER A 395 -48.71 6.50 6.93
C SER A 395 -48.78 6.54 8.46
N ALA A 396 -49.02 7.70 9.02
CA ALA A 396 -49.21 7.87 10.46
C ALA A 396 -50.15 9.04 10.77
N MET A 397 -50.71 9.07 11.98
CA MET A 397 -51.43 10.22 12.50
C MET A 397 -50.43 11.11 13.27
N VAL A 398 -50.17 12.30 12.77
CA VAL A 398 -49.30 13.30 13.40
C VAL A 398 -50.15 14.48 13.88
N ASN A 399 -50.22 14.68 15.20
CA ASN A 399 -51.04 15.73 15.81
C ASN A 399 -52.50 15.74 15.31
N GLY A 400 -53.12 14.56 15.19
CA GLY A 400 -54.50 14.40 14.71
C GLY A 400 -54.71 14.55 13.20
N ARG A 401 -53.65 14.67 12.41
CA ARG A 401 -53.69 14.69 10.93
C ARG A 401 -53.14 13.36 10.37
N VAL A 402 -53.87 12.77 9.47
CA VAL A 402 -53.38 11.58 8.75
C VAL A 402 -52.37 12.04 7.71
N VAL A 403 -51.11 11.64 7.85
CA VAL A 403 -50.01 11.97 6.94
C VAL A 403 -49.51 10.69 6.29
N SER A 404 -49.41 10.68 4.96
CA SER A 404 -48.87 9.56 4.19
C SER A 404 -47.66 10.03 3.40
N VAL A 405 -46.53 9.31 3.56
CA VAL A 405 -45.24 9.58 2.93
C VAL A 405 -44.82 8.36 2.11
N GLY A 406 -44.58 8.54 0.83
CA GLY A 406 -44.24 7.39 -0.02
C GLY A 406 -44.05 7.73 -1.50
N ASN A 407 -44.02 6.68 -2.31
CA ASN A 407 -43.78 6.78 -3.76
C ASN A 407 -45.09 6.96 -4.57
N ASP A 408 -44.99 7.05 -5.90
CA ASP A 408 -46.11 7.17 -6.84
C ASP A 408 -47.18 6.09 -6.64
N LYS A 409 -46.77 4.84 -6.23
CA LYS A 409 -47.71 3.74 -6.02
C LYS A 409 -48.62 4.03 -4.82
N MET A 410 -48.08 4.58 -3.76
CA MET A 410 -48.84 4.95 -2.57
C MET A 410 -49.87 6.04 -2.91
N MET A 411 -49.46 7.08 -3.62
CA MET A 411 -50.35 8.16 -4.03
C MET A 411 -51.49 7.64 -4.91
N LYS A 412 -51.21 6.73 -5.85
CA LYS A 412 -52.24 6.06 -6.66
C LYS A 412 -53.19 5.21 -5.82
N THR A 413 -52.70 4.51 -4.82
CA THR A 413 -53.53 3.70 -3.91
C THR A 413 -54.50 4.59 -3.11
N LEU A 414 -54.03 5.78 -2.73
CA LEU A 414 -54.85 6.83 -2.09
C LEU A 414 -55.79 7.59 -3.04
N GLY A 415 -55.78 7.28 -4.34
CA GLY A 415 -56.61 7.92 -5.35
C GLY A 415 -56.18 9.35 -5.69
N LEU A 416 -54.95 9.73 -5.37
CA LEU A 416 -54.44 11.08 -5.54
C LEU A 416 -53.76 11.27 -6.91
N SER A 417 -54.02 12.42 -7.52
CA SER A 417 -53.29 12.86 -8.72
C SER A 417 -52.00 13.58 -8.33
N ILE A 418 -50.89 13.15 -8.90
CA ILE A 418 -49.58 13.77 -8.67
C ILE A 418 -49.38 14.90 -9.69
N PRO A 419 -49.26 16.17 -9.25
CA PRO A 419 -48.99 17.28 -10.16
C PRO A 419 -47.60 17.15 -10.81
N VAL A 420 -47.49 17.47 -12.09
CA VAL A 420 -46.19 17.49 -12.78
C VAL A 420 -45.39 18.70 -12.31
N CYS A 421 -44.36 18.46 -11.52
CA CYS A 421 -43.47 19.54 -11.09
C CYS A 421 -42.52 19.96 -12.21
N SER A 422 -42.65 21.20 -12.67
CA SER A 422 -41.75 21.76 -13.69
C SER A 422 -40.31 21.95 -13.18
N ARG A 423 -40.11 22.14 -11.86
CA ARG A 423 -38.81 22.32 -11.23
C ARG A 423 -38.02 21.01 -11.14
N CYS A 424 -38.72 19.87 -10.98
CA CYS A 424 -38.07 18.55 -10.89
C CYS A 424 -37.82 17.88 -12.25
N LYS A 425 -38.24 18.49 -13.38
CA LYS A 425 -38.11 17.88 -14.71
C LYS A 425 -36.68 17.55 -15.12
N ASN A 426 -35.70 18.26 -14.56
CA ASN A 426 -34.26 18.09 -14.84
C ASN A 426 -33.45 17.57 -13.64
N HIS A 427 -34.12 17.27 -12.53
CA HIS A 427 -33.45 16.73 -11.32
C HIS A 427 -33.65 15.23 -11.24
N VAL A 428 -32.57 14.53 -10.96
CA VAL A 428 -32.57 13.08 -10.88
C VAL A 428 -32.33 12.66 -9.43
N GLY A 429 -33.39 12.29 -8.78
CA GLY A 429 -33.40 11.80 -7.41
C GLY A 429 -34.63 10.94 -7.17
N THR A 430 -34.75 10.45 -5.96
CA THR A 430 -35.96 9.77 -5.50
C THR A 430 -36.96 10.82 -5.06
N ILE A 431 -38.11 10.87 -5.68
CA ILE A 431 -39.21 11.75 -5.29
C ILE A 431 -40.03 11.03 -4.21
N VAL A 432 -40.12 11.64 -3.06
CA VAL A 432 -40.98 11.22 -1.95
C VAL A 432 -42.18 12.15 -1.89
N HIS A 433 -43.36 11.60 -2.14
CA HIS A 433 -44.62 12.34 -2.11
C HIS A 433 -45.21 12.35 -0.69
N VAL A 434 -45.84 13.44 -0.36
CA VAL A 434 -46.51 13.62 0.94
C VAL A 434 -47.97 13.98 0.71
N ALA A 435 -48.87 13.31 1.41
CA ALA A 435 -50.29 13.61 1.43
C ALA A 435 -50.74 13.86 2.88
N ILE A 436 -51.62 14.84 3.10
CA ILE A 436 -52.17 15.22 4.40
C ILE A 436 -53.69 15.15 4.32
N ASN A 437 -54.30 14.35 5.20
CA ASN A 437 -55.74 14.12 5.27
C ASN A 437 -56.35 13.75 3.89
N GLY A 438 -55.65 12.92 3.13
CA GLY A 438 -56.11 12.47 1.79
C GLY A 438 -56.01 13.53 0.70
N VAL A 439 -55.28 14.61 0.90
CA VAL A 439 -54.99 15.64 -0.09
C VAL A 439 -53.48 15.69 -0.37
N TYR A 440 -53.09 15.78 -1.64
CA TYR A 440 -51.68 15.92 -1.99
C TYR A 440 -51.10 17.23 -1.44
N ALA A 441 -50.03 17.15 -0.67
CA ALA A 441 -49.41 18.28 0.04
C ALA A 441 -48.10 18.74 -0.59
N GLY A 442 -47.48 17.90 -1.40
CA GLY A 442 -46.22 18.22 -2.06
C GLY A 442 -45.28 17.00 -2.19
N HIS A 443 -44.05 17.27 -2.56
CA HIS A 443 -43.03 16.24 -2.66
C HIS A 443 -41.66 16.76 -2.21
N ILE A 444 -40.82 15.81 -1.81
CA ILE A 444 -39.45 16.04 -1.36
C ILE A 444 -38.53 15.29 -2.33
N LEU A 445 -37.54 15.97 -2.88
CA LEU A 445 -36.51 15.40 -3.73
C LEU A 445 -35.33 14.97 -2.87
N ILE A 446 -34.99 13.70 -2.94
CA ILE A 446 -33.89 13.10 -2.20
C ILE A 446 -32.90 12.54 -3.20
N SER A 447 -31.65 12.92 -3.10
CA SER A 447 -30.58 12.44 -3.97
C SER A 447 -29.34 11.99 -3.17
N ASP A 448 -28.54 11.16 -3.82
CA ASP A 448 -27.24 10.77 -3.34
C ASP A 448 -26.21 11.76 -3.91
N LYS A 449 -25.63 12.58 -3.03
CA LYS A 449 -24.80 13.73 -3.40
C LYS A 449 -23.44 13.31 -3.93
N LEU A 450 -23.00 13.90 -5.02
CA LEU A 450 -21.65 13.73 -5.54
C LEU A 450 -20.60 14.23 -4.54
N LYS A 451 -19.50 13.48 -4.38
CA LYS A 451 -18.34 13.94 -3.63
C LYS A 451 -17.72 15.18 -4.32
N ALA A 452 -17.33 16.14 -3.52
CA ALA A 452 -16.85 17.44 -3.99
C ALA A 452 -15.65 17.34 -4.95
N ASP A 453 -14.81 16.33 -4.77
CA ASP A 453 -13.60 16.08 -5.56
C ASP A 453 -13.78 15.06 -6.70
N ALA A 454 -14.99 14.48 -6.90
CA ALA A 454 -15.23 13.44 -7.91
C ALA A 454 -14.90 13.92 -9.34
N ARG A 455 -15.34 15.14 -9.69
CA ARG A 455 -15.05 15.73 -11.02
C ARG A 455 -13.56 16.00 -11.22
N GLU A 456 -12.89 16.53 -10.20
CA GLU A 456 -11.45 16.80 -10.23
C GLU A 456 -10.66 15.49 -10.34
N ALA A 457 -11.08 14.45 -9.62
CA ALA A 457 -10.49 13.12 -9.69
C ALA A 457 -10.51 12.57 -11.13
N ILE A 458 -11.68 12.57 -11.78
CA ILE A 458 -11.81 12.10 -13.17
C ILE A 458 -10.96 12.93 -14.14
N SER A 459 -10.94 14.25 -13.99
CA SER A 459 -10.10 15.14 -14.81
C SER A 459 -8.61 14.84 -14.63
N SER A 460 -8.17 14.69 -13.39
CA SER A 460 -6.77 14.37 -13.06
C SER A 460 -6.34 13.00 -13.63
N LEU A 461 -7.21 12.00 -13.60
CA LEU A 461 -6.95 10.69 -14.19
C LEU A 461 -6.72 10.76 -15.70
N LYS A 462 -7.52 11.56 -16.41
CA LYS A 462 -7.33 11.80 -17.85
C LYS A 462 -5.98 12.45 -18.15
N THR A 463 -5.54 13.43 -17.35
CA THR A 463 -4.22 14.07 -17.51
C THR A 463 -3.06 13.10 -17.25
N LEU A 464 -3.28 12.10 -16.40
CA LEU A 464 -2.33 11.01 -16.16
C LEU A 464 -2.34 9.93 -17.25
N GLY A 465 -3.13 10.10 -18.33
CA GLY A 465 -3.15 9.17 -19.46
C GLY A 465 -3.99 7.91 -19.22
N VAL A 466 -4.95 7.97 -18.30
CA VAL A 466 -6.07 7.03 -18.22
C VAL A 466 -6.99 7.35 -19.40
N THR A 467 -7.14 6.40 -20.31
CA THR A 467 -7.86 6.61 -21.57
C THR A 467 -9.36 6.37 -21.47
N ARG A 468 -9.78 5.52 -20.53
CA ARG A 468 -11.17 5.14 -20.34
C ARG A 468 -11.56 5.19 -18.86
N THR A 469 -12.60 5.98 -18.56
CA THR A 469 -13.22 6.08 -17.24
C THR A 469 -14.68 5.65 -17.39
N VAL A 470 -15.09 4.59 -16.70
CA VAL A 470 -16.41 3.97 -16.84
C VAL A 470 -17.12 4.01 -15.49
N MET A 471 -18.41 4.32 -15.48
CA MET A 471 -19.24 4.23 -14.28
C MET A 471 -20.23 3.07 -14.40
N LEU A 472 -20.31 2.22 -13.38
CA LEU A 472 -21.31 1.16 -13.25
C LEU A 472 -22.27 1.51 -12.12
N THR A 473 -23.57 1.29 -12.34
CA THR A 473 -24.59 1.54 -11.31
C THR A 473 -25.85 0.68 -11.52
N GLY A 474 -26.51 0.36 -10.41
CA GLY A 474 -27.84 -0.24 -10.42
C GLY A 474 -28.98 0.76 -10.65
N ASP A 475 -28.67 2.06 -10.64
CA ASP A 475 -29.66 3.12 -10.79
C ASP A 475 -30.25 3.19 -12.20
N LYS A 476 -31.38 3.91 -12.31
CA LYS A 476 -32.02 4.18 -13.59
C LYS A 476 -31.12 4.96 -14.54
N LYS A 477 -31.31 4.72 -15.83
CA LYS A 477 -30.47 5.29 -16.90
C LYS A 477 -30.38 6.83 -16.89
N ASP A 478 -31.46 7.54 -16.51
CA ASP A 478 -31.44 8.99 -16.45
C ASP A 478 -30.59 9.53 -15.31
N ALA A 479 -30.63 8.89 -14.13
CA ALA A 479 -29.75 9.21 -13.00
C ALA A 479 -28.29 8.98 -13.36
N ALA A 480 -27.99 7.84 -13.94
CA ALA A 480 -26.63 7.51 -14.36
C ALA A 480 -26.09 8.51 -15.40
N ARG A 481 -26.92 8.94 -16.36
CA ARG A 481 -26.56 9.93 -17.37
C ARG A 481 -26.17 11.27 -16.76
N GLN A 482 -26.94 11.75 -15.77
CA GLN A 482 -26.67 13.02 -15.11
C GLN A 482 -25.33 12.96 -14.34
N VAL A 483 -25.12 11.94 -13.50
CA VAL A 483 -23.88 11.75 -12.76
C VAL A 483 -22.68 11.63 -13.70
N ALA A 484 -22.83 10.91 -14.81
CA ALA A 484 -21.79 10.79 -15.84
C ALA A 484 -21.44 12.15 -16.49
N ALA A 485 -22.43 12.97 -16.76
CA ALA A 485 -22.23 14.31 -17.32
C ALA A 485 -21.56 15.26 -16.31
N GLU A 486 -21.93 15.20 -15.03
CA GLU A 486 -21.37 16.04 -13.97
C GLU A 486 -19.94 15.67 -13.62
N THR A 487 -19.64 14.37 -13.52
CA THR A 487 -18.29 13.86 -13.22
C THR A 487 -17.37 13.87 -14.43
N GLY A 488 -17.93 13.76 -15.63
CA GLY A 488 -17.19 13.74 -16.89
C GLY A 488 -16.54 12.38 -17.18
N VAL A 489 -17.06 11.26 -16.69
CA VAL A 489 -16.63 9.91 -17.09
C VAL A 489 -16.85 9.70 -18.59
N THR A 490 -16.07 8.82 -19.23
CA THR A 490 -16.14 8.60 -20.69
C THR A 490 -17.30 7.70 -21.09
N ASP A 491 -17.75 6.81 -20.21
CA ASP A 491 -18.82 5.84 -20.48
C ASP A 491 -19.55 5.50 -19.17
N TYR A 492 -20.80 5.02 -19.27
CA TYR A 492 -21.54 4.55 -18.12
C TYR A 492 -22.51 3.42 -18.48
N HIS A 493 -22.77 2.54 -17.52
CA HIS A 493 -23.76 1.47 -17.62
C HIS A 493 -24.67 1.52 -16.39
N ALA A 494 -25.96 1.52 -16.65
CA ALA A 494 -27.04 1.66 -15.67
C ALA A 494 -27.88 0.39 -15.57
N GLU A 495 -28.71 0.32 -14.52
CA GLU A 495 -29.67 -0.78 -14.29
C GLU A 495 -29.01 -2.15 -14.16
N LEU A 496 -27.75 -2.19 -13.64
CA LEU A 496 -26.97 -3.40 -13.48
C LEU A 496 -27.26 -4.08 -12.14
N LEU A 497 -27.43 -5.38 -12.20
CA LEU A 497 -27.37 -6.27 -11.01
C LEU A 497 -25.90 -6.54 -10.64
N PRO A 498 -25.60 -6.98 -9.42
CA PRO A 498 -24.22 -7.30 -9.02
C PRO A 498 -23.50 -8.26 -9.97
N ALA A 499 -24.17 -9.29 -10.47
CA ALA A 499 -23.60 -10.22 -11.44
C ALA A 499 -23.29 -9.55 -12.80
N ASP A 500 -24.12 -8.59 -13.23
CA ASP A 500 -23.91 -7.86 -14.47
C ASP A 500 -22.70 -6.93 -14.37
N LYS A 501 -22.42 -6.35 -13.19
CA LYS A 501 -21.21 -5.56 -12.93
C LYS A 501 -19.95 -6.42 -13.15
N VAL A 502 -19.91 -7.64 -12.61
CA VAL A 502 -18.80 -8.58 -12.80
C VAL A 502 -18.61 -8.90 -14.29
N ALA A 503 -19.68 -9.32 -14.97
CA ALA A 503 -19.63 -9.63 -16.40
C ALA A 503 -19.14 -8.43 -17.25
N ARG A 504 -19.54 -7.22 -16.87
CA ARG A 504 -19.11 -6.01 -17.56
C ARG A 504 -17.63 -5.72 -17.36
N VAL A 505 -17.10 -5.88 -16.15
CA VAL A 505 -15.66 -5.76 -15.87
C VAL A 505 -14.87 -6.82 -16.63
N GLU A 506 -15.34 -8.07 -16.69
CA GLU A 506 -14.70 -9.12 -17.49
C GLU A 506 -14.66 -8.80 -18.98
N GLN A 507 -15.73 -8.24 -19.52
CA GLN A 507 -15.74 -7.76 -20.90
C GLN A 507 -14.70 -6.64 -21.11
N LEU A 508 -14.64 -5.66 -20.20
CA LEU A 508 -13.64 -4.58 -20.28
C LEU A 508 -12.21 -5.08 -20.12
N LEU A 509 -11.99 -6.15 -19.36
CA LEU A 509 -10.70 -6.83 -19.22
C LEU A 509 -10.29 -7.53 -20.52
N SER A 510 -11.23 -8.16 -21.24
CA SER A 510 -10.95 -8.78 -22.54
C SER A 510 -10.68 -7.77 -23.66
N ASP A 511 -11.32 -6.60 -23.59
CA ASP A 511 -11.18 -5.51 -24.57
C ASP A 511 -9.93 -4.64 -24.37
N LYS A 512 -9.18 -4.82 -23.27
CA LYS A 512 -8.02 -3.98 -22.96
C LYS A 512 -6.80 -4.33 -23.84
N ASN A 513 -5.95 -3.34 -24.08
CA ASN A 513 -4.65 -3.55 -24.71
C ASN A 513 -3.73 -4.39 -23.78
N GLU A 514 -2.91 -5.28 -24.34
CA GLU A 514 -2.01 -6.18 -23.59
C GLU A 514 -1.13 -5.47 -22.55
N ASN A 515 -0.75 -4.22 -22.78
CA ASN A 515 0.14 -3.45 -21.89
C ASN A 515 -0.62 -2.55 -20.89
N GLY A 516 -1.95 -2.47 -20.96
CA GLY A 516 -2.77 -1.66 -20.06
C GLY A 516 -3.35 -2.49 -18.92
N THR A 517 -3.60 -1.86 -17.78
CA THR A 517 -4.32 -2.45 -16.65
C THR A 517 -5.66 -1.77 -16.45
N LEU A 518 -6.59 -2.52 -15.85
CA LEU A 518 -7.91 -2.06 -15.45
C LEU A 518 -8.02 -2.06 -13.93
N ALA A 519 -8.44 -0.91 -13.35
CA ALA A 519 -8.81 -0.84 -11.95
C ALA A 519 -10.34 -0.76 -11.80
N PHE A 520 -10.86 -1.40 -10.75
CA PHE A 520 -12.22 -1.19 -10.28
C PHE A 520 -12.18 -0.45 -8.94
N VAL A 521 -13.05 0.54 -8.77
CA VAL A 521 -13.16 1.35 -7.55
C VAL A 521 -14.56 1.20 -7.00
N GLY A 522 -14.66 0.78 -5.73
CA GLY A 522 -15.94 0.57 -5.04
C GLY A 522 -15.81 0.79 -3.53
N ASP A 523 -16.95 0.75 -2.83
CA ASP A 523 -17.00 0.82 -1.35
C ASP A 523 -16.71 -0.54 -0.67
N GLY A 524 -16.69 -1.61 -1.44
CA GLY A 524 -16.32 -2.96 -1.04
C GLY A 524 -17.40 -3.80 -0.35
N ILE A 525 -18.50 -3.22 0.12
CA ILE A 525 -19.54 -3.99 0.82
C ILE A 525 -20.30 -4.89 -0.17
N ASN A 526 -20.72 -4.32 -1.30
CA ASN A 526 -21.48 -5.02 -2.33
C ASN A 526 -20.62 -5.44 -3.53
N ASP A 527 -19.45 -4.84 -3.69
CA ASP A 527 -18.62 -4.95 -4.87
C ASP A 527 -17.38 -5.84 -4.69
N ALA A 528 -17.25 -6.54 -3.55
CA ALA A 528 -16.12 -7.43 -3.27
C ALA A 528 -15.80 -8.41 -4.43
N PRO A 529 -16.78 -9.06 -5.08
CA PRO A 529 -16.51 -9.94 -6.22
C PRO A 529 -15.95 -9.19 -7.43
N VAL A 530 -16.35 -7.93 -7.63
CA VAL A 530 -15.89 -7.09 -8.75
C VAL A 530 -14.49 -6.57 -8.48
N LEU A 531 -14.20 -6.14 -7.22
CA LEU A 531 -12.87 -5.73 -6.75
C LEU A 531 -11.83 -6.83 -6.99
N ALA A 532 -12.15 -8.06 -6.58
CA ALA A 532 -11.26 -9.21 -6.73
C ALA A 532 -11.04 -9.64 -8.21
N ARG A 533 -11.93 -9.24 -9.12
CA ARG A 533 -11.84 -9.62 -10.55
C ARG A 533 -11.00 -8.67 -11.39
N ALA A 534 -10.87 -7.41 -10.98
CA ALA A 534 -10.07 -6.40 -11.67
C ALA A 534 -8.56 -6.72 -11.63
N ASP A 535 -7.74 -6.09 -12.47
CA ASP A 535 -6.27 -6.15 -12.33
C ASP A 535 -5.81 -5.45 -11.03
N VAL A 536 -6.58 -4.44 -10.58
CA VAL A 536 -6.42 -3.75 -9.30
C VAL A 536 -7.79 -3.39 -8.74
N GLY A 537 -8.14 -3.95 -7.60
CA GLY A 537 -9.30 -3.54 -6.81
C GLY A 537 -8.92 -2.39 -5.88
N ILE A 538 -9.66 -1.28 -5.94
CA ILE A 538 -9.45 -0.10 -5.09
C ILE A 538 -10.68 0.10 -4.21
N ALA A 539 -10.52 -0.02 -2.89
CA ALA A 539 -11.60 0.25 -1.93
C ALA A 539 -11.54 1.70 -1.44
N MET A 540 -12.72 2.33 -1.35
CA MET A 540 -12.93 3.68 -0.86
C MET A 540 -13.40 3.67 0.59
N GLY A 541 -12.86 4.58 1.44
CA GLY A 541 -13.35 4.81 2.80
C GLY A 541 -13.37 3.58 3.70
N ALA A 542 -12.52 2.60 3.45
CA ALA A 542 -12.63 1.23 3.95
C ALA A 542 -12.36 1.05 5.46
N LEU A 543 -12.11 2.12 6.22
CA LEU A 543 -11.85 2.04 7.66
C LEU A 543 -13.01 1.41 8.48
N GLY A 544 -14.18 1.24 7.88
CA GLY A 544 -15.36 0.62 8.50
C GLY A 544 -15.78 -0.74 7.93
N SER A 545 -15.25 -1.18 6.78
CA SER A 545 -15.67 -2.41 6.10
C SER A 545 -14.56 -3.44 6.00
N ASP A 546 -14.63 -4.47 6.83
CA ASP A 546 -13.67 -5.59 6.81
C ASP A 546 -13.66 -6.34 5.47
N ALA A 547 -14.84 -6.50 4.85
CA ALA A 547 -14.97 -7.15 3.54
C ALA A 547 -14.29 -6.36 2.42
N ALA A 548 -14.36 -5.02 2.46
CA ALA A 548 -13.68 -4.16 1.52
C ALA A 548 -12.17 -4.25 1.67
N ILE A 549 -11.70 -4.20 2.91
CA ILE A 549 -10.27 -4.33 3.23
C ILE A 549 -9.73 -5.67 2.71
N GLU A 550 -10.45 -6.77 2.87
CA GLU A 550 -10.00 -8.10 2.44
C GLU A 550 -9.97 -8.24 0.91
N ALA A 551 -11.00 -7.74 0.23
CA ALA A 551 -11.19 -7.94 -1.21
C ALA A 551 -10.34 -6.99 -2.09
N ALA A 552 -9.95 -5.81 -1.59
CA ALA A 552 -9.23 -4.82 -2.38
C ALA A 552 -7.71 -5.01 -2.33
N ASP A 553 -7.02 -4.60 -3.38
CA ASP A 553 -5.56 -4.58 -3.51
C ASP A 553 -4.96 -3.24 -3.07
N VAL A 554 -5.76 -2.18 -3.17
CA VAL A 554 -5.44 -0.81 -2.77
C VAL A 554 -6.59 -0.26 -1.95
N ILE A 555 -6.26 0.37 -0.82
CA ILE A 555 -7.26 0.92 0.09
C ILE A 555 -7.00 2.41 0.26
N LEU A 556 -8.00 3.23 -0.04
CA LEU A 556 -7.99 4.65 0.26
C LEU A 556 -8.62 4.84 1.63
N MET A 557 -7.83 5.29 2.60
CA MET A 557 -8.26 5.36 3.99
C MET A 557 -9.23 6.51 4.23
N ASP A 558 -9.10 7.58 3.46
CA ASP A 558 -10.09 8.65 3.37
C ASP A 558 -11.04 8.40 2.19
N ASP A 559 -12.21 9.00 2.27
CA ASP A 559 -13.27 8.79 1.28
C ASP A 559 -13.15 9.74 0.08
N LYS A 560 -11.91 9.96 -0.44
CA LYS A 560 -11.60 10.92 -1.50
C LYS A 560 -11.15 10.26 -2.81
N PRO A 561 -11.96 10.28 -3.88
CA PRO A 561 -11.59 9.79 -5.20
C PRO A 561 -10.29 10.42 -5.77
N SER A 562 -9.98 11.66 -5.41
CA SER A 562 -8.75 12.35 -5.86
C SER A 562 -7.45 11.64 -5.47
N LYS A 563 -7.46 10.85 -4.38
CA LYS A 563 -6.31 10.03 -3.94
C LYS A 563 -5.87 8.97 -4.96
N ILE A 564 -6.78 8.52 -5.83
CA ILE A 564 -6.43 7.57 -6.90
C ILE A 564 -5.37 8.17 -7.83
N SER A 565 -5.52 9.44 -8.19
CA SER A 565 -4.53 10.13 -9.01
C SER A 565 -3.16 10.24 -8.32
N LEU A 566 -3.15 10.39 -6.99
CA LEU A 566 -1.94 10.40 -6.17
C LEU A 566 -1.30 9.00 -6.13
N ALA A 567 -2.10 7.94 -5.96
CA ALA A 567 -1.62 6.55 -5.99
C ALA A 567 -0.90 6.23 -7.31
N ILE A 568 -1.47 6.63 -8.44
CA ILE A 568 -0.85 6.45 -9.78
C ILE A 568 0.48 7.21 -9.87
N ARG A 569 0.54 8.47 -9.42
CA ARG A 569 1.78 9.28 -9.45
C ARG A 569 2.89 8.66 -8.59
N LEU A 570 2.55 8.23 -7.38
CA LEU A 570 3.50 7.56 -6.47
C LEU A 570 4.01 6.26 -7.09
N SER A 571 3.13 5.44 -7.63
CA SER A 571 3.49 4.19 -8.28
C SER A 571 4.42 4.41 -9.47
N ARG A 572 4.14 5.39 -10.33
CA ARG A 572 5.01 5.74 -11.47
C ARG A 572 6.37 6.26 -11.03
N ARG A 573 6.42 7.09 -9.98
CA ARG A 573 7.66 7.60 -9.40
C ARG A 573 8.51 6.46 -8.86
N THR A 574 7.92 5.54 -8.09
CA THR A 574 8.61 4.36 -7.55
C THR A 574 9.23 3.51 -8.65
N ILE A 575 8.45 3.18 -9.69
CA ILE A 575 8.95 2.40 -10.83
C ILE A 575 10.04 3.15 -11.61
N PHE A 576 9.91 4.47 -11.75
CA PHE A 576 10.94 5.28 -12.39
C PHE A 576 12.27 5.19 -11.63
N ILE A 577 12.25 5.36 -10.31
CA ILE A 577 13.44 5.27 -9.45
C ILE A 577 14.02 3.84 -9.50
N ALA A 578 13.19 2.80 -9.45
CA ALA A 578 13.65 1.42 -9.57
C ALA A 578 14.37 1.16 -10.91
N LYS A 579 13.84 1.68 -12.02
CA LYS A 579 14.49 1.61 -13.34
C LYS A 579 15.77 2.44 -13.40
N GLU A 580 15.77 3.62 -12.82
CA GLU A 580 16.97 4.49 -12.74
C GLU A 580 18.10 3.75 -12.02
N ASN A 581 17.82 3.14 -10.86
CA ASN A 581 18.78 2.32 -10.13
C ASN A 581 19.28 1.13 -10.96
N ALA A 582 18.39 0.43 -11.63
CA ALA A 582 18.76 -0.71 -12.47
C ALA A 582 19.72 -0.31 -13.60
N TRP A 583 19.37 0.74 -14.36
CA TRP A 583 20.22 1.20 -15.46
C TRP A 583 21.55 1.74 -14.98
N PHE A 584 21.57 2.48 -13.88
CA PHE A 584 22.78 2.99 -13.27
C PHE A 584 23.72 1.87 -12.84
N ALA A 585 23.20 0.88 -12.08
CA ALA A 585 23.97 -0.27 -11.62
C ALA A 585 24.53 -1.08 -12.80
N ILE A 586 23.70 -1.42 -13.81
CA ILE A 586 24.13 -2.19 -14.98
C ILE A 586 25.20 -1.43 -15.78
N SER A 587 25.03 -0.11 -15.98
CA SER A 587 25.98 0.68 -16.77
C SER A 587 27.37 0.74 -16.15
N ILE A 588 27.46 1.01 -14.84
CA ILE A 588 28.74 1.01 -14.13
C ILE A 588 29.35 -0.38 -14.09
N LYS A 589 28.53 -1.41 -13.85
CA LYS A 589 28.99 -2.78 -13.82
C LYS A 589 29.62 -3.23 -15.13
N VAL A 590 28.98 -2.95 -16.27
CA VAL A 590 29.55 -3.24 -17.59
C VAL A 590 30.87 -2.49 -17.80
N ALA A 591 30.97 -1.24 -17.39
CA ALA A 591 32.21 -0.46 -17.49
C ALA A 591 33.33 -1.08 -16.65
N VAL A 592 33.07 -1.46 -15.39
CA VAL A 592 34.06 -2.09 -14.50
C VAL A 592 34.48 -3.47 -15.00
N LEU A 593 33.54 -4.28 -15.51
CA LEU A 593 33.83 -5.56 -16.13
C LEU A 593 34.77 -5.43 -17.34
N LEU A 594 34.56 -4.45 -18.20
CA LEU A 594 35.45 -4.18 -19.33
C LEU A 594 36.85 -3.75 -18.85
N LEU A 595 36.95 -2.89 -17.85
CA LEU A 595 38.23 -2.47 -17.26
C LEU A 595 38.97 -3.64 -16.61
N ALA A 596 38.26 -4.51 -15.89
CA ALA A 596 38.82 -5.71 -15.26
C ALA A 596 39.35 -6.70 -16.31
N THR A 597 38.59 -6.94 -17.38
CA THR A 597 38.98 -7.83 -18.47
C THR A 597 40.22 -7.31 -19.19
N CYS A 598 40.30 -5.98 -19.39
CA CYS A 598 41.47 -5.35 -20.00
C CYS A 598 42.68 -5.26 -19.03
N GLY A 599 42.53 -5.58 -17.75
CA GLY A 599 43.59 -5.55 -16.75
C GLY A 599 43.86 -4.16 -16.14
N PHE A 600 42.96 -3.20 -16.34
CA PHE A 600 43.06 -1.84 -15.75
C PHE A 600 42.44 -1.72 -14.35
N ALA A 601 41.65 -2.68 -13.90
CA ALA A 601 41.05 -2.70 -12.58
C ALA A 601 41.60 -3.84 -11.74
N SER A 602 42.04 -3.54 -10.50
CA SER A 602 42.32 -4.57 -9.50
C SER A 602 41.03 -5.10 -8.88
N MET A 603 41.09 -6.27 -8.26
CA MET A 603 39.95 -6.89 -7.59
C MET A 603 39.38 -5.99 -6.48
N GLY A 604 40.27 -5.38 -5.66
CA GLY A 604 39.87 -4.45 -4.60
C GLY A 604 39.17 -3.19 -5.12
N LEU A 605 39.68 -2.58 -6.21
CA LEU A 605 39.02 -1.42 -6.83
C LEU A 605 37.65 -1.78 -7.39
N ALA A 606 37.52 -2.96 -7.96
CA ALA A 606 36.29 -3.47 -8.53
C ALA A 606 35.18 -3.64 -7.47
N VAL A 607 35.52 -4.22 -6.31
CA VAL A 607 34.58 -4.37 -5.17
C VAL A 607 34.22 -3.01 -4.57
N PHE A 608 35.20 -2.12 -4.41
CA PHE A 608 34.95 -0.76 -3.93
C PHE A 608 33.94 -0.03 -4.83
N ALA A 609 34.07 -0.17 -6.16
CA ALA A 609 33.12 0.42 -7.08
C ALA A 609 31.71 -0.21 -6.96
N ASP A 610 31.60 -1.53 -6.80
CA ASP A 610 30.32 -2.25 -6.67
C ASP A 610 29.58 -1.85 -5.38
N VAL A 611 30.27 -1.83 -4.24
CA VAL A 611 29.73 -1.36 -2.96
C VAL A 611 29.32 0.12 -3.05
N GLY A 612 30.14 0.96 -3.70
CA GLY A 612 29.81 2.37 -3.92
C GLY A 612 28.53 2.57 -4.73
N VAL A 613 28.35 1.80 -5.80
CA VAL A 613 27.13 1.80 -6.62
C VAL A 613 25.92 1.34 -5.80
N MET A 614 26.07 0.30 -4.99
CA MET A 614 25.02 -0.20 -4.11
C MET A 614 24.57 0.88 -3.12
N VAL A 615 25.49 1.53 -2.42
CA VAL A 615 25.18 2.63 -1.48
C VAL A 615 24.43 3.77 -2.19
N LEU A 616 24.88 4.18 -3.37
CA LEU A 616 24.21 5.22 -4.15
C LEU A 616 22.82 4.81 -4.60
N ALA A 617 22.63 3.56 -5.02
CA ALA A 617 21.33 3.02 -5.43
C ALA A 617 20.36 2.94 -4.25
N VAL A 618 20.84 2.54 -3.06
CA VAL A 618 20.07 2.54 -1.81
C VAL A 618 19.63 3.95 -1.43
N LEU A 619 20.54 4.93 -1.44
CA LEU A 619 20.19 6.33 -1.17
C LEU A 619 19.18 6.88 -2.18
N ASN A 620 19.30 6.52 -3.45
CA ASN A 620 18.33 6.89 -4.48
C ASN A 620 16.95 6.22 -4.25
N ALA A 621 16.93 4.95 -3.81
CA ALA A 621 15.69 4.23 -3.49
C ALA A 621 14.85 4.94 -2.41
N MET A 622 15.48 5.56 -1.42
CA MET A 622 14.79 6.32 -0.37
C MET A 622 14.01 7.54 -0.90
N ARG A 623 14.29 8.03 -2.11
CA ARG A 623 13.52 9.11 -2.77
C ARG A 623 12.10 8.67 -3.19
N ALA A 624 11.81 7.38 -3.17
CA ALA A 624 10.48 6.85 -3.46
C ALA A 624 9.46 7.09 -2.32
N ARG A 625 9.94 7.42 -1.14
CA ARG A 625 9.14 7.75 0.04
C ARG A 625 8.24 9.01 -0.11
#